data_6339c4afeff1d1b0bc0f19e33b2c1c31
#
_entry.id   6339c4afeff1d1b0bc0f19e33b2c1c31
#
_cell.length_a   1.000
_cell.length_b   1.000
_cell.length_c   1.000
_cell.angle_alpha   90.00
_cell.angle_beta   90.00
_cell.angle_gamma   90.00
#
_symmetry.space_group_name_H-M   'P 1'
#
loop_
_entity.id
_entity.type
_entity.pdbx_description
1 polymer ?
#
loop_
_entity_poly.entity_id
_entity_poly.type
_entity_poly.pdbx_seq_one_letter_code
_entity_poly.pdbx_strand_id
1 'polypeptide(L)'
;MKLGATIILKGKVISKAFNTYKGHPIQKFYNQNRNDHFKESTQHALHAELSALNKVKNLDLRGAEIYIYHMNNQGNPKMGRPCAGCMDAIKQRGISKIHYTTPDGIATEEISQDKIIVVKKSKKVI
;
A
#
# COMPACT_ATOMS: atom_id res chain seq x y z
N MET A 1 9.73 2.82 13.46
CA MET A 1 8.52 2.35 12.79
C MET A 1 8.85 1.90 11.38
N LYS A 2 8.35 0.76 10.99
CA LYS A 2 8.66 0.20 9.68
C LYS A 2 7.40 0.00 8.87
N LEU A 3 7.44 0.47 7.64
CA LEU A 3 6.35 0.30 6.70
C LEU A 3 6.95 -0.19 5.39
N GLY A 4 6.53 -1.34 4.96
CA GLY A 4 7.05 -1.95 3.74
C GLY A 4 5.94 -2.37 2.81
N ALA A 5 6.26 -2.44 1.53
CA ALA A 5 5.32 -2.89 0.52
C ALA A 5 6.02 -3.81 -0.46
N THR A 6 5.35 -4.89 -0.82
CA THR A 6 5.87 -5.88 -1.76
C THR A 6 4.79 -6.13 -2.81
N ILE A 7 5.16 -6.07 -4.08
CA ILE A 7 4.23 -6.33 -5.17
C ILE A 7 4.58 -7.68 -5.78
N ILE A 8 3.57 -8.53 -5.91
CA ILE A 8 3.72 -9.86 -6.46
C ILE A 8 2.86 -9.97 -7.71
N LEU A 9 3.45 -10.43 -8.79
CA LEU A 9 2.75 -10.65 -10.04
C LEU A 9 3.06 -12.05 -10.51
N LYS A 10 2.00 -12.84 -10.71
CA LYS A 10 2.13 -14.22 -11.18
C LYS A 10 3.07 -15.03 -10.30
N GLY A 11 2.96 -14.85 -9.00
CA GLY A 11 3.75 -15.59 -8.03
C GLY A 11 5.17 -15.11 -7.84
N LYS A 12 5.56 -14.01 -8.50
CA LYS A 12 6.92 -13.50 -8.38
C LYS A 12 6.91 -12.12 -7.74
N VAL A 13 7.85 -11.91 -6.83
CA VAL A 13 8.06 -10.58 -6.26
C VAL A 13 8.72 -9.72 -7.33
N ILE A 14 8.03 -8.66 -7.72
CA ILE A 14 8.54 -7.77 -8.75
C ILE A 14 8.96 -6.42 -8.20
N SER A 15 8.58 -6.10 -6.97
CA SER A 15 8.98 -4.83 -6.36
C SER A 15 8.87 -4.93 -4.85
N LYS A 16 9.82 -4.30 -4.17
CA LYS A 16 9.79 -4.13 -2.71
C LYS A 16 10.26 -2.74 -2.39
N ALA A 17 9.66 -2.15 -1.39
CA ALA A 17 10.06 -0.81 -0.96
C ALA A 17 9.70 -0.59 0.50
N PHE A 18 10.36 0.40 1.08
CA PHE A 18 10.09 0.83 2.44
C PHE A 18 9.77 2.31 2.41
N ASN A 19 9.09 2.80 3.43
CA ASN A 19 8.79 4.22 3.49
C ASN A 19 10.09 5.02 3.62
N THR A 20 10.04 6.22 3.07
CA THR A 20 11.15 7.16 3.19
C THR A 20 10.61 8.45 3.78
N TYR A 21 11.53 9.30 4.23
CA TYR A 21 11.15 10.58 4.79
C TYR A 21 11.35 11.74 3.84
N LYS A 22 11.76 11.45 2.61
CA LYS A 22 11.87 12.49 1.59
C LYS A 22 10.56 12.64 0.86
N GLY A 23 10.17 13.88 0.62
CA GLY A 23 9.02 14.14 -0.21
C GLY A 23 9.26 13.63 -1.62
N HIS A 24 8.17 13.33 -2.31
CA HIS A 24 8.26 12.80 -3.66
C HIS A 24 7.12 13.37 -4.48
N PRO A 25 7.39 13.77 -5.74
CA PRO A 25 6.34 14.38 -6.55
C PRO A 25 5.10 13.51 -6.73
N ILE A 26 5.29 12.21 -6.88
CA ILE A 26 4.15 11.33 -7.09
C ILE A 26 3.27 11.25 -5.85
N GLN A 27 3.88 11.28 -4.67
CA GLN A 27 3.12 11.31 -3.43
C GLN A 27 2.31 12.60 -3.33
N LYS A 28 2.94 13.72 -3.65
CA LYS A 28 2.26 15.01 -3.64
C LYS A 28 1.07 15.03 -4.58
N PHE A 29 1.25 14.47 -5.77
CA PHE A 29 0.17 14.42 -6.74
C PHE A 29 -1.05 13.69 -6.17
N TYR A 30 -0.84 12.53 -5.59
CA TYR A 30 -1.96 11.78 -5.04
C TYR A 30 -2.57 12.43 -3.83
N ASN A 31 -1.76 13.08 -3.02
CA ASN A 31 -2.30 13.81 -1.87
C ASN A 31 -3.16 14.98 -2.28
N GLN A 32 -2.83 15.65 -3.38
CA GLN A 32 -3.64 16.74 -3.88
C GLN A 32 -5.02 16.30 -4.34
N ASN A 33 -5.15 15.06 -4.75
CA ASN A 33 -6.42 14.55 -5.23
C ASN A 33 -7.32 14.08 -4.11
N ARG A 34 -6.94 14.31 -2.88
CA ARG A 34 -7.66 13.86 -1.71
C ARG A 34 -7.98 15.03 -0.83
N ASN A 35 -8.84 14.78 0.13
CA ASN A 35 -9.02 15.74 1.20
C ASN A 35 -7.73 15.91 1.96
N ASP A 36 -7.69 16.95 2.73
CA ASP A 36 -6.51 17.31 3.45
C ASP A 36 -6.23 16.47 4.67
N HIS A 37 -6.97 15.40 4.85
CA HIS A 37 -6.82 14.57 6.04
C HIS A 37 -5.42 14.04 6.21
N PHE A 38 -4.70 13.89 5.13
CA PHE A 38 -3.42 13.21 5.17
C PHE A 38 -2.24 14.15 5.08
N LYS A 39 -2.48 15.42 4.95
CA LYS A 39 -1.39 16.32 4.66
C LYS A 39 -0.33 16.37 5.75
N GLU A 40 -0.73 16.23 6.98
CA GLU A 40 0.21 16.35 8.08
C GLU A 40 1.11 15.17 8.21
N SER A 41 0.59 13.99 7.89
CA SER A 41 1.37 12.78 8.09
C SER A 41 2.07 12.31 6.83
N THR A 42 1.65 12.79 5.65
CA THR A 42 2.13 12.20 4.41
C THR A 42 2.74 13.17 3.44
N GLN A 43 2.55 14.46 3.65
CA GLN A 43 2.92 15.42 2.61
C GLN A 43 4.40 15.46 2.30
N HIS A 44 5.24 15.07 3.23
CA HIS A 44 6.69 15.14 3.04
C HIS A 44 7.35 13.78 3.06
N ALA A 45 6.58 12.72 2.99
CA ALA A 45 7.13 11.38 3.03
C ALA A 45 6.62 10.57 1.86
N LEU A 46 7.47 9.75 1.29
CA LEU A 46 7.07 8.82 0.26
C LEU A 46 6.67 7.53 0.94
N HIS A 47 5.41 7.17 0.78
CA HIS A 47 4.91 5.94 1.35
C HIS A 47 5.49 4.74 0.62
N ALA A 48 5.65 3.65 1.35
CA ALA A 48 6.22 2.44 0.76
C ALA A 48 5.43 1.97 -0.46
N GLU A 49 4.12 2.09 -0.40
CA GLU A 49 3.26 1.66 -1.50
C GLU A 49 3.60 2.40 -2.79
N LEU A 50 3.71 3.72 -2.73
CA LEU A 50 4.03 4.50 -3.92
C LEU A 50 5.44 4.25 -4.38
N SER A 51 6.36 4.04 -3.46
CA SER A 51 7.72 3.72 -3.81
C SER A 51 7.78 2.39 -4.57
N ALA A 52 7.05 1.38 -4.08
CA ALA A 52 7.02 0.08 -4.75
C ALA A 52 6.41 0.19 -6.14
N LEU A 53 5.31 0.93 -6.26
CA LEU A 53 4.66 1.13 -7.56
C LEU A 53 5.58 1.86 -8.53
N ASN A 54 6.29 2.87 -8.05
CA ASN A 54 7.15 3.66 -8.90
C ASN A 54 8.31 2.84 -9.47
N LYS A 55 8.81 1.88 -8.71
CA LYS A 55 9.91 1.03 -9.19
C LYS A 55 9.50 0.20 -10.40
N VAL A 56 8.22 -0.08 -10.56
CA VAL A 56 7.71 -0.88 -11.68
C VAL A 56 6.71 -0.07 -12.50
N LYS A 57 6.98 1.21 -12.66
CA LYS A 57 6.03 2.11 -13.31
C LYS A 57 5.73 1.76 -14.75
N ASN A 58 6.61 1.03 -15.40
CA ASN A 58 6.43 0.66 -16.81
C ASN A 58 5.82 -0.73 -16.99
N LEU A 59 5.46 -1.40 -15.91
CA LEU A 59 4.89 -2.73 -15.99
C LEU A 59 3.38 -2.70 -15.88
N ASP A 60 2.74 -3.65 -16.54
CA ASP A 60 1.31 -3.86 -16.39
C ASP A 60 1.07 -4.64 -15.11
N LEU A 61 0.42 -4.02 -14.15
CA LEU A 61 0.20 -4.62 -12.84
C LEU A 61 -1.19 -5.23 -12.69
N ARG A 62 -1.95 -5.35 -13.76
CA ARG A 62 -3.27 -5.97 -13.66
C ARG A 62 -3.13 -7.40 -13.18
N GLY A 63 -3.91 -7.74 -12.16
CA GLY A 63 -3.83 -9.05 -11.55
C GLY A 63 -2.75 -9.21 -10.49
N ALA A 64 -1.95 -8.19 -10.28
CA ALA A 64 -0.93 -8.25 -9.23
C ALA A 64 -1.57 -8.10 -7.86
N GLU A 65 -0.80 -8.45 -6.83
CA GLU A 65 -1.19 -8.26 -5.45
C GLU A 65 -0.12 -7.46 -4.75
N ILE A 66 -0.53 -6.66 -3.78
CA ILE A 66 0.42 -5.89 -2.99
C ILE A 66 0.25 -6.28 -1.52
N TYR A 67 1.37 -6.50 -0.85
CA TYR A 67 1.42 -6.81 0.57
C TYR A 67 2.04 -5.63 1.28
N ILE A 68 1.35 -5.14 2.30
CA ILE A 68 1.79 -3.97 3.05
C ILE A 68 1.89 -4.35 4.50
N TYR A 69 3.03 -4.13 5.09
CA TYR A 69 3.15 -4.36 6.51
C TYR A 69 3.62 -3.10 7.22
N HIS A 70 3.11 -2.93 8.42
CA HIS A 70 3.41 -1.80 9.26
C HIS A 70 3.71 -2.34 10.66
N MET A 71 4.91 -2.10 11.14
CA MET A 71 5.34 -2.58 12.44
C MET A 71 5.80 -1.40 13.28
N ASN A 72 5.53 -1.46 14.59
CA ASN A 72 6.10 -0.45 15.46
C ASN A 72 7.55 -0.83 15.80
N ASN A 73 8.19 -0.03 16.64
CA ASN A 73 9.59 -0.25 16.96
C ASN A 73 9.84 -1.53 17.76
N GLN A 74 8.81 -2.06 18.40
CA GLN A 74 8.91 -3.31 19.13
C GLN A 74 8.60 -4.52 18.27
N GLY A 75 8.30 -4.31 16.98
CA GLY A 75 8.00 -5.42 16.10
C GLY A 75 6.55 -5.86 16.12
N ASN A 76 5.66 -5.09 16.75
CA ASN A 76 4.24 -5.44 16.79
C ASN A 76 3.53 -4.90 15.54
N PRO A 77 2.62 -5.69 14.95
CA PRO A 77 1.92 -5.22 13.77
C PRO A 77 0.94 -4.10 14.10
N LYS A 78 0.88 -3.15 13.17
CA LYS A 78 -0.02 -2.01 13.23
C LYS A 78 -0.86 -1.99 11.98
N MET A 79 -1.84 -1.09 11.94
CA MET A 79 -2.72 -0.97 10.78
C MET A 79 -1.91 -0.51 9.57
N GLY A 80 -1.82 -1.38 8.57
CA GLY A 80 -1.07 -1.10 7.35
C GLY A 80 -1.93 -0.76 6.15
N ARG A 81 -3.23 -0.56 6.33
CA ARG A 81 -4.09 -0.22 5.21
C ARG A 81 -3.61 1.06 4.55
N PRO A 82 -3.48 1.08 3.21
CA PRO A 82 -3.00 2.28 2.53
C PRO A 82 -3.87 3.49 2.82
N CYS A 83 -3.26 4.65 2.88
CA CYS A 83 -4.04 5.88 2.94
C CYS A 83 -4.80 6.05 1.63
N ALA A 84 -5.73 7.01 1.62
CA ALA A 84 -6.60 7.18 0.45
C ALA A 84 -5.81 7.49 -0.81
N GLY A 85 -4.75 8.29 -0.71
CA GLY A 85 -3.94 8.60 -1.89
C GLY A 85 -3.21 7.39 -2.43
N CYS A 86 -2.62 6.58 -1.54
CA CYS A 86 -1.96 5.36 -1.95
C CYS A 86 -2.96 4.35 -2.51
N MET A 87 -4.14 4.29 -1.91
CA MET A 87 -5.18 3.39 -2.40
C MET A 87 -5.59 3.74 -3.83
N ASP A 88 -5.71 5.03 -4.12
CA ASP A 88 -6.02 5.48 -5.48
C ASP A 88 -4.94 5.03 -6.46
N ALA A 89 -3.69 5.19 -6.07
CA ALA A 89 -2.58 4.80 -6.94
C ALA A 89 -2.59 3.30 -7.22
N ILE A 90 -2.81 2.50 -6.18
CA ILE A 90 -2.87 1.05 -6.30
C ILE A 90 -3.99 0.65 -7.25
N LYS A 91 -5.15 1.26 -7.07
CA LYS A 91 -6.31 0.97 -7.89
C LYS A 91 -6.08 1.33 -9.35
N GLN A 92 -5.46 2.48 -9.60
CA GLN A 92 -5.19 2.91 -10.97
C GLN A 92 -4.22 2.01 -11.70
N ARG A 93 -3.35 1.33 -10.97
CA ARG A 93 -2.39 0.42 -11.59
C ARG A 93 -2.97 -0.96 -11.86
N GLY A 94 -4.20 -1.23 -11.44
CA GLY A 94 -4.87 -2.49 -11.74
C GLY A 94 -4.57 -3.63 -10.78
N ILE A 95 -3.98 -3.33 -9.65
CA ILE A 95 -3.71 -4.34 -8.63
C ILE A 95 -5.03 -4.93 -8.14
N SER A 96 -5.10 -6.25 -8.04
CA SER A 96 -6.35 -6.93 -7.77
C SER A 96 -6.61 -7.17 -6.29
N LYS A 97 -5.57 -7.29 -5.49
CA LYS A 97 -5.73 -7.56 -4.06
C LYS A 97 -4.71 -6.79 -3.25
N ILE A 98 -5.16 -6.34 -2.10
CA ILE A 98 -4.30 -5.68 -1.13
C ILE A 98 -4.35 -6.48 0.15
N HIS A 99 -3.17 -6.86 0.65
CA HIS A 99 -3.03 -7.55 1.92
C HIS A 99 -2.25 -6.65 2.86
N TYR A 100 -2.75 -6.46 4.08
CA TYR A 100 -2.05 -5.55 4.99
C TYR A 100 -2.18 -6.01 6.42
N THR A 101 -1.21 -5.60 7.23
CA THR A 101 -1.22 -5.94 8.64
C THR A 101 -2.29 -5.16 9.38
N THR A 102 -2.82 -5.78 10.41
CA THR A 102 -3.65 -5.13 11.42
C THR A 102 -3.14 -5.60 12.77
N PRO A 103 -3.57 -4.97 13.86
CA PRO A 103 -3.17 -5.48 15.18
C PRO A 103 -3.58 -6.93 15.43
N ASP A 104 -4.58 -7.40 14.70
CA ASP A 104 -5.13 -8.74 14.90
C ASP A 104 -4.72 -9.75 13.84
N GLY A 105 -3.94 -9.35 12.87
CA GLY A 105 -3.51 -10.26 11.81
C GLY A 105 -3.44 -9.58 10.46
N ILE A 106 -3.74 -10.34 9.41
CA ILE A 106 -3.67 -9.86 8.04
C ILE A 106 -5.07 -9.68 7.50
N ALA A 107 -5.34 -8.53 6.91
CA ALA A 107 -6.59 -8.25 6.22
C ALA A 107 -6.33 -8.26 4.71
N THR A 108 -7.33 -8.67 3.95
CA THR A 108 -7.27 -8.70 2.50
C THR A 108 -8.46 -7.98 1.94
N GLU A 109 -8.23 -7.12 0.96
CA GLU A 109 -9.30 -6.46 0.21
C GLU A 109 -9.10 -6.76 -1.26
N GLU A 110 -10.19 -7.08 -1.94
CA GLU A 110 -10.16 -7.23 -3.39
C GLU A 110 -10.59 -5.94 -4.03
N ILE A 111 -9.95 -5.61 -5.14
CA ILE A 111 -10.23 -4.38 -5.86
C ILE A 111 -10.86 -4.75 -7.19
N SER A 112 -12.09 -4.26 -7.40
CA SER A 112 -12.67 -4.28 -8.73
C SER A 112 -12.36 -2.94 -9.38
N GLN A 113 -12.81 -2.75 -10.61
CA GLN A 113 -12.56 -1.51 -11.30
C GLN A 113 -13.04 -0.29 -10.55
N ASP A 114 -14.17 -0.43 -9.87
CA ASP A 114 -14.85 0.73 -9.33
C ASP A 114 -14.89 0.79 -7.82
N LYS A 115 -14.57 -0.29 -7.15
CA LYS A 115 -14.70 -0.28 -5.70
C LYS A 115 -13.81 -1.34 -5.08
N ILE A 116 -13.64 -1.19 -3.78
CA ILE A 116 -12.87 -2.11 -2.97
C ILE A 116 -13.85 -2.95 -2.17
N ILE A 117 -13.68 -4.25 -2.23
CA ILE A 117 -14.53 -5.18 -1.52
C ILE A 117 -13.68 -5.87 -0.47
N VAL A 118 -14.11 -5.75 0.79
CA VAL A 118 -13.43 -6.46 1.87
C VAL A 118 -13.83 -7.92 1.78
N VAL A 119 -12.86 -8.78 1.57
CA VAL A 119 -13.10 -10.19 1.39
C VAL A 119 -13.10 -10.91 2.73
N LYS A 120 -12.05 -10.70 3.51
CA LYS A 120 -11.90 -11.47 4.73
C LYS A 120 -10.78 -10.90 5.57
N LYS A 121 -10.94 -10.95 6.87
CA LYS A 121 -9.87 -10.69 7.79
C LYS A 121 -9.41 -11.99 8.42
N SER A 122 -8.12 -12.22 8.35
CA SER A 122 -7.54 -13.32 9.10
C SER A 122 -7.48 -12.95 10.57
N LYS A 123 -7.72 -13.91 11.42
CA LYS A 123 -7.70 -13.64 12.84
C LYS A 123 -6.31 -13.65 13.43
N LYS A 124 -5.37 -14.16 12.70
CA LYS A 124 -3.99 -14.17 13.16
C LYS A 124 -3.08 -14.28 11.96
N VAL A 125 -1.89 -13.81 12.19
CA VAL A 125 -0.83 -13.88 11.19
C VAL A 125 -0.11 -15.18 11.40
N ILE A 126 -0.25 -16.06 10.54
CA ILE A 126 0.46 -17.32 10.68
C ILE A 126 1.23 -17.56 9.47
#